data_7e61a53ca748938561350cc6788c1187
#
_entry.id   7e61a53ca748938561350cc6788c1187
#
_cell.length_a   1.000
_cell.length_b   1.000
_cell.length_c   1.000
_cell.angle_alpha   90.00
_cell.angle_beta   90.00
_cell.angle_gamma   90.00
#
_symmetry.space_group_name_H-M   'P 1'
#
loop_
_entity.id
_entity.type
_entity.pdbx_description
1 polymer ?
#
loop_
_entity_poly.entity_id
_entity_poly.type
_entity_poly.pdbx_seq_one_letter_code
_entity_poly.pdbx_strand_id
1 'polypeptide(L)'
;MTDGKIRIRMEAYDHQALDSSAREIVDHAKRTNARVAGPVPLPTRVERYTVLRGPHVDKKSREQFEIRTHKRIIDIKEPNARTVEALNRLVVPAGVFVKIKA
;
A
#
# COMPACT_ATOMS: atom_id res chain seq x y z
N MET A 1 -21.05 11.29 15.64
CA MET A 1 -21.37 9.95 15.21
C MET A 1 -20.36 9.45 14.19
N THR A 2 -19.77 8.35 14.47
CA THR A 2 -18.81 7.79 13.55
C THR A 2 -19.55 7.18 12.37
N ASP A 3 -19.10 7.49 11.18
CA ASP A 3 -19.69 6.94 9.97
C ASP A 3 -19.32 5.48 9.77
N GLY A 4 -18.65 4.89 10.74
CA GLY A 4 -18.27 3.51 10.64
C GLY A 4 -17.47 3.23 9.38
N LYS A 5 -16.53 4.08 9.08
CA LYS A 5 -15.70 3.93 7.88
C LYS A 5 -14.24 3.86 8.27
N ILE A 6 -13.56 2.84 7.78
CA ILE A 6 -12.12 2.73 7.95
C ILE A 6 -11.48 2.85 6.57
N ARG A 7 -10.53 3.75 6.45
CA ARG A 7 -9.75 3.89 5.22
C ARG A 7 -8.36 3.33 5.44
N ILE A 8 -7.98 2.41 4.60
CA ILE A 8 -6.66 1.78 4.62
C ILE A 8 -5.88 2.27 3.41
N ARG A 9 -4.77 2.91 3.68
CA ARG A 9 -3.87 3.38 2.63
C ARG A 9 -2.63 2.51 2.63
N MET A 10 -2.30 1.97 1.46
CA MET A 10 -1.17 1.06 1.30
C MET A 10 -0.19 1.60 0.27
N GLU A 11 1.07 1.43 0.54
CA GLU A 11 2.15 1.81 -0.37
C GLU A 11 3.21 0.72 -0.43
N ALA A 12 3.75 0.48 -1.60
CA ALA A 12 4.87 -0.44 -1.78
C ALA A 12 5.60 -0.15 -3.08
N TYR A 13 6.85 -0.55 -3.12
CA TYR A 13 7.63 -0.46 -4.36
C TYR A 13 7.32 -1.61 -5.31
N ASP A 14 6.91 -2.76 -4.77
CA ASP A 14 6.54 -3.93 -5.56
C ASP A 14 5.02 -3.99 -5.67
N HIS A 15 4.50 -3.85 -6.89
CA HIS A 15 3.06 -3.86 -7.10
C HIS A 15 2.43 -5.24 -6.82
N GLN A 16 3.16 -6.32 -7.04
CA GLN A 16 2.63 -7.66 -6.78
C GLN A 16 2.43 -7.90 -5.29
N ALA A 17 3.42 -7.53 -4.48
CA ALA A 17 3.30 -7.62 -3.03
C ALA A 17 2.17 -6.74 -2.51
N LEU A 18 2.03 -5.55 -3.09
CA LEU A 18 0.97 -4.62 -2.71
C LEU A 18 -0.41 -5.20 -3.04
N ASP A 19 -0.59 -5.73 -4.23
CA ASP A 19 -1.88 -6.29 -4.66
C ASP A 19 -2.24 -7.54 -3.86
N SER A 20 -1.28 -8.39 -3.55
CA SER A 20 -1.50 -9.56 -2.71
C SER A 20 -1.95 -9.16 -1.31
N SER A 21 -1.28 -8.18 -0.72
CA SER A 21 -1.64 -7.68 0.61
C SER A 21 -3.01 -7.02 0.61
N ALA A 22 -3.34 -6.28 -0.44
CA ALA A 22 -4.65 -5.65 -0.58
C ALA A 22 -5.76 -6.70 -0.65
N ARG A 23 -5.55 -7.79 -1.38
CA ARG A 23 -6.52 -8.89 -1.43
C ARG A 23 -6.74 -9.53 -0.07
N GLU A 24 -5.67 -9.76 0.67
CA GLU A 24 -5.78 -10.33 2.01
C GLU A 24 -6.60 -9.45 2.92
N ILE A 25 -6.38 -8.15 2.89
CA ILE A 25 -7.14 -7.19 3.69
C ILE A 25 -8.62 -7.22 3.31
N VAL A 26 -8.90 -7.22 2.02
CA VAL A 26 -10.28 -7.28 1.52
C VAL A 26 -10.95 -8.58 1.97
N ASP A 27 -10.28 -9.71 1.85
CA ASP A 27 -10.82 -11.01 2.25
C ASP A 27 -11.11 -11.06 3.75
N HIS A 28 -10.19 -10.56 4.57
CA HIS A 28 -10.38 -10.49 6.01
C HIS A 28 -11.57 -9.62 6.39
N ALA A 29 -11.71 -8.47 5.74
CA ALA A 29 -12.82 -7.58 6.00
C ALA A 29 -14.17 -8.21 5.58
N LYS A 30 -14.19 -8.88 4.44
CA LYS A 30 -15.41 -9.56 3.98
C LYS A 30 -15.84 -10.69 4.89
N ARG A 31 -14.90 -11.40 5.49
CA ARG A 31 -15.21 -12.47 6.45
C ARG A 31 -15.89 -11.94 7.69
N THR A 32 -15.70 -10.69 8.00
CA THR A 32 -16.36 -10.04 9.15
C THR A 32 -17.68 -9.37 8.79
N ASN A 33 -18.18 -9.61 7.59
CA ASN A 33 -19.41 -9.02 7.06
C ASN A 33 -19.36 -7.50 6.86
N ALA A 34 -18.18 -6.92 6.81
CA ALA A 34 -18.05 -5.51 6.48
C ALA A 34 -18.17 -5.29 4.98
N ARG A 35 -18.66 -4.13 4.61
CA ARG A 35 -18.69 -3.73 3.21
C ARG A 35 -17.35 -3.17 2.82
N VAL A 36 -16.81 -3.66 1.72
CA VAL A 36 -15.51 -3.21 1.25
C VAL A 36 -15.66 -2.57 -0.11
N ALA A 37 -15.25 -1.32 -0.22
CA ALA A 37 -14.99 -0.72 -1.50
C ALA A 37 -13.60 -1.19 -1.90
N GLY A 38 -13.51 -2.01 -2.94
CA GLY A 38 -12.32 -2.77 -3.33
C GLY A 38 -11.10 -1.90 -3.52
N PRO A 39 -9.93 -2.50 -3.66
CA PRO A 39 -8.72 -1.68 -3.75
C PRO A 39 -8.80 -0.74 -4.95
N VAL A 40 -8.61 0.55 -4.68
CA VAL A 40 -8.59 1.58 -5.71
C VAL A 40 -7.13 1.95 -5.95
N PRO A 41 -6.60 1.74 -7.16
CA PRO A 41 -5.25 2.17 -7.45
C PRO A 41 -5.17 3.69 -7.53
N LEU A 42 -4.19 4.26 -6.86
CA LEU A 42 -3.86 5.66 -7.00
C LEU A 42 -2.73 5.81 -8.01
N PRO A 43 -2.52 7.03 -8.53
CA PRO A 43 -1.41 7.25 -9.45
C PRO A 43 -0.08 6.81 -8.84
N THR A 44 0.70 6.08 -9.61
CA THR A 44 2.03 5.64 -9.19
C THR A 44 2.98 6.82 -9.16
N ARG A 45 3.66 6.98 -8.04
CA ARG A 45 4.69 8.00 -7.92
C ARG A 45 5.99 7.47 -8.47
N VAL A 46 6.58 8.21 -9.39
CA VAL A 46 7.85 7.85 -10.02
C VAL A 46 8.89 8.89 -9.61
N GLU A 47 9.98 8.43 -9.02
CA GLU A 47 11.11 9.26 -8.69
C GLU A 47 12.33 8.77 -9.46
N ARG A 48 13.02 9.70 -10.09
CA ARG A 48 14.20 9.39 -10.86
C ARG A 48 15.43 10.04 -10.24
N TYR A 49 16.45 9.22 -10.06
CA TYR A 49 17.71 9.67 -9.47
C TYR A 49 18.83 9.43 -10.44
N THR A 50 19.73 10.39 -10.53
CA THR A 50 20.98 10.24 -11.26
C THR A 50 22.10 10.13 -10.26
N VAL A 51 22.86 9.04 -10.31
CA VAL A 51 23.99 8.81 -9.43
C VAL A 51 25.25 8.88 -10.23
N LEU A 52 26.19 9.71 -9.79
CA LEU A 52 27.51 9.81 -10.35
C LEU A 52 28.41 8.81 -9.63
N ARG A 53 29.04 7.92 -10.38
CA ARG A 53 29.97 6.94 -9.82
C ARG A 53 31.41 7.30 -10.15
N GLY A 54 32.23 7.33 -9.12
CA GLY A 54 33.67 7.50 -9.24
C GLY A 54 34.11 8.95 -9.39
N PRO A 55 35.38 9.22 -9.06
CA PRO A 55 35.95 10.56 -9.11
C PRO A 55 36.23 11.03 -10.57
N HIS A 56 36.36 10.11 -11.47
CA HIS A 56 36.47 10.45 -12.89
C HIS A 56 35.11 10.31 -13.52
N VAL A 57 34.36 11.39 -13.46
CA VAL A 57 32.99 11.40 -13.97
C VAL A 57 33.04 11.38 -15.51
N ASP A 58 32.94 10.20 -16.04
CA ASP A 58 32.62 10.00 -17.42
C ASP A 58 31.09 9.92 -17.54
N LYS A 59 30.57 10.26 -18.72
CA LYS A 59 29.12 10.13 -18.96
C LYS A 59 28.62 8.72 -18.74
N LYS A 60 29.48 7.72 -18.93
CA LYS A 60 29.19 6.31 -18.72
C LYS A 60 29.08 5.92 -17.27
N SER A 61 29.58 6.73 -16.34
CA SER A 61 29.48 6.44 -14.91
C SER A 61 28.26 7.05 -14.26
N ARG A 62 27.37 7.65 -15.03
CA ARG A 62 26.09 8.14 -14.55
C ARG A 62 25.09 7.00 -14.64
N GLU A 63 24.50 6.67 -13.51
CA GLU A 63 23.39 5.73 -13.47
C GLU A 63 22.14 6.46 -13.09
N GLN A 64 21.07 6.19 -13.83
CA GLN A 64 19.76 6.69 -13.50
C GLN A 64 18.97 5.58 -12.83
N PHE A 65 18.46 5.87 -11.65
CA PHE A 65 17.59 4.96 -10.92
C PHE A 65 16.19 5.52 -10.94
N GLU A 66 15.24 4.62 -11.10
CA GLU A 66 13.84 4.95 -11.05
C GLU A 66 13.20 4.18 -9.92
N ILE A 67 12.55 4.89 -9.01
CA ILE A 67 11.80 4.28 -7.92
C ILE A 67 10.33 4.55 -8.17
N ARG A 68 9.56 3.48 -8.25
CA ARG A 68 8.11 3.58 -8.42
C ARG A 68 7.43 3.18 -7.11
N THR A 69 6.62 4.07 -6.60
CA THR A 69 5.82 3.82 -5.41
C THR A 69 4.37 3.61 -5.83
N HIS A 70 3.89 2.39 -5.66
CA HIS A 70 2.51 2.05 -5.95
C HIS A 70 1.66 2.29 -4.72
N LYS A 71 0.45 2.79 -4.95
CA LYS A 71 -0.48 3.14 -3.86
C LYS A 71 -1.83 2.53 -4.10
N ARG A 72 -2.46 2.07 -3.02
CA ARG A 72 -3.83 1.53 -3.05
C ARG A 72 -4.61 2.09 -1.88
N ILE A 73 -5.90 2.27 -2.08
CA ILE A 73 -6.83 2.67 -1.01
C ILE A 73 -7.93 1.64 -0.92
N ILE A 74 -8.20 1.20 0.29
CA ILE A 74 -9.32 0.31 0.61
C ILE A 74 -10.20 1.03 1.62
N ASP A 75 -11.47 1.16 1.31
CA ASP A 75 -12.46 1.71 2.24
C ASP A 75 -13.33 0.58 2.77
N ILE A 76 -13.38 0.46 4.08
CA ILE A 76 -14.25 -0.49 4.75
C ILE A 76 -15.40 0.29 5.36
N LYS A 77 -16.61 -0.01 4.91
CA LYS A 77 -17.83 0.62 5.41
C LYS A 77 -18.50 -0.29 6.41
N GLU A 78 -19.09 0.31 7.43
CA GLU A 78 -19.80 -0.43 8.47
C GLU A 78 -18.93 -1.50 9.14
N PRO A 79 -17.71 -1.13 9.61
CA PRO A 79 -16.87 -2.08 10.31
C PRO A 79 -17.49 -2.42 11.67
N ASN A 80 -17.26 -3.63 12.11
CA ASN A 80 -17.66 -4.06 13.45
C ASN A 80 -16.42 -4.41 14.28
N ALA A 81 -16.61 -4.85 15.53
CA ALA A 81 -15.50 -5.20 16.40
C ALA A 81 -14.63 -6.30 15.81
N ARG A 82 -15.24 -7.25 15.12
CA ARG A 82 -14.50 -8.34 14.44
C ARG A 82 -13.61 -7.81 13.34
N THR A 83 -14.11 -6.81 12.60
CA THR A 83 -13.33 -6.19 11.53
C THR A 83 -12.07 -5.53 12.10
N VAL A 84 -12.23 -4.77 13.18
CA VAL A 84 -11.09 -4.11 13.84
C VAL A 84 -10.08 -5.13 14.35
N GLU A 85 -10.54 -6.21 14.98
CA GLU A 85 -9.66 -7.28 15.45
C GLU A 85 -8.91 -7.95 14.29
N ALA A 86 -9.62 -8.24 13.22
CA ALA A 86 -9.02 -8.87 12.04
C ALA A 86 -7.93 -7.98 11.46
N LEU A 87 -8.17 -6.68 11.38
CA LEU A 87 -7.16 -5.73 10.88
C LEU A 87 -5.96 -5.63 11.82
N ASN A 88 -6.17 -5.69 13.12
CA ASN A 88 -5.08 -5.65 14.09
C ASN A 88 -4.20 -6.90 14.05
N ARG A 89 -4.73 -8.01 13.59
CA ARG A 89 -4.00 -9.28 13.47
C ARG A 89 -3.32 -9.46 12.12
N LEU A 90 -3.55 -8.56 11.19
CA LEU A 90 -2.95 -8.66 9.88
C LEU A 90 -1.45 -8.51 9.95
N VAL A 91 -0.78 -9.42 9.25
CA VAL A 91 0.66 -9.35 9.06
C VAL A 91 0.90 -9.04 7.58
N VAL A 92 1.53 -7.91 7.32
CA VAL A 92 1.89 -7.54 5.95
C VAL A 92 3.35 -7.84 5.71
N PRO A 93 3.71 -8.24 4.47
CA PRO A 93 5.10 -8.53 4.16
C PRO A 93 5.98 -7.29 4.27
N ALA A 94 7.27 -7.51 4.46
CA ALA A 94 8.23 -6.43 4.45
C ALA A 94 8.18 -5.69 3.11
N GLY A 95 8.28 -4.38 3.15
CA GLY A 95 8.22 -3.55 1.96
C GLY A 95 6.82 -3.03 1.63
N VAL A 96 5.80 -3.46 2.36
CA VAL A 96 4.45 -2.91 2.25
C VAL A 96 4.16 -2.04 3.46
N PHE A 97 3.82 -0.80 3.22
CA PHE A 97 3.47 0.17 4.26
C PHE A 97 1.97 0.35 4.31
N VAL A 98 1.42 0.29 5.50
CA VAL A 98 -0.03 0.38 5.70
C VAL A 98 -0.33 1.47 6.72
N LYS A 99 -1.25 2.37 6.36
CA LYS A 99 -1.81 3.35 7.28
C LYS A 99 -3.31 3.13 7.37
N ILE A 100 -3.81 3.08 8.58
CA ILE A 100 -5.22 2.89 8.84
C ILE A 100 -5.77 4.15 9.50
N LYS A 101 -6.81 4.71 8.90
CA LYS A 101 -7.57 5.82 9.47
C LYS A 101 -8.99 5.37 9.74
N ALA A 102 -9.41 5.60 10.94
CA ALA A 102 -10.80 5.35 11.31
C ALA A 102 -11.66 6.60 11.15
#